data_ec292d45ca52d29913491ddbb8c209c0
#
_entry.id   ec292d45ca52d29913491ddbb8c209c0
#
_cell.length_a   1.000
_cell.length_b   1.000
_cell.length_c   1.000
_cell.angle_alpha   90.00
_cell.angle_beta   90.00
_cell.angle_gamma   90.00
#
_symmetry.space_group_name_H-M   'P 1'
#
loop_
_entity.id
_entity.type
_entity.pdbx_description
1 polymer ?
#
loop_
_entity_poly.entity_id
_entity_poly.type
_entity_poly.pdbx_seq_one_letter_code
_entity_poly.pdbx_strand_id
1 'polypeptide(L)'
;KGEKLGPEWVHIRNNHPENYTLVSGKLRLKAAPVSLNDDKASPTFVGRRQQHTDFTATTSMQLQKASPADEAGLTVYMCESSHYDLYVKQLADEKQAVVLRYRLGELTHTQKEVIVPQGKIQLRVKGNNEFYSFEYATDGKNFRKLDKMNTRYVSTETAGGFTGIILGLYAVATSDSSKAHADFEYFEYE
;
A
#
# COMPACT_ATOMS: atom_id res chain seq x y z
N LYS A 1 2.35 19.67 -7.46
CA LYS A 1 2.61 19.19 -8.85
C LYS A 1 4.05 19.56 -9.18
N GLY A 2 5.00 18.70 -8.77
CA GLY A 2 6.43 18.88 -9.01
C GLY A 2 6.95 17.76 -9.92
N GLU A 3 8.17 17.95 -10.43
CA GLU A 3 8.87 16.90 -11.22
C GLU A 3 9.51 15.83 -10.34
N LYS A 4 9.49 16.00 -9.01
CA LYS A 4 10.06 15.08 -8.02
C LYS A 4 9.18 15.03 -6.79
N LEU A 5 9.24 13.91 -6.06
CA LEU A 5 8.65 13.78 -4.73
C LEU A 5 9.40 14.71 -3.75
N GLY A 6 8.68 15.33 -2.83
CA GLY A 6 9.25 16.19 -1.81
C GLY A 6 10.04 15.41 -0.75
N PRO A 7 10.77 16.11 0.14
CA PRO A 7 11.62 15.51 1.16
C PRO A 7 10.82 14.77 2.26
N GLU A 8 9.52 14.97 2.32
CA GLU A 8 8.61 14.25 3.24
C GLU A 8 8.38 12.80 2.86
N TRP A 9 8.73 12.41 1.64
CA TRP A 9 8.59 11.04 1.16
C TRP A 9 9.81 10.20 1.51
N VAL A 10 9.57 9.04 2.07
CA VAL A 10 10.60 8.10 2.51
C VAL A 10 10.46 6.78 1.76
N HIS A 11 11.57 6.07 1.64
CA HIS A 11 11.66 4.76 1.03
C HIS A 11 12.13 3.74 2.07
N ILE A 12 11.89 2.46 1.79
CA ILE A 12 12.48 1.37 2.57
C ILE A 12 13.87 1.09 2.00
N ARG A 13 14.90 1.21 2.84
CA ARG A 13 16.30 0.97 2.49
C ARG A 13 16.77 1.79 1.25
N ASN A 14 17.55 1.17 0.38
CA ASN A 14 18.05 1.80 -0.84
C ASN A 14 17.02 1.63 -1.97
N ASN A 15 16.29 2.68 -2.29
CA ASN A 15 15.33 2.63 -3.38
C ASN A 15 16.00 2.41 -4.76
N HIS A 16 15.24 1.84 -5.68
CA HIS A 16 15.60 1.68 -7.09
C HIS A 16 14.92 2.80 -7.90
N PRO A 17 15.61 3.91 -8.23
CA PRO A 17 14.99 5.09 -8.87
C PRO A 17 14.20 4.75 -10.15
N GLU A 18 14.62 3.73 -10.89
CA GLU A 18 13.96 3.25 -12.10
C GLU A 18 12.55 2.68 -11.88
N ASN A 19 12.20 2.41 -10.63
CA ASN A 19 10.86 1.94 -10.26
C ASN A 19 9.87 3.07 -9.98
N TYR A 20 10.32 4.33 -10.01
CA TYR A 20 9.51 5.50 -9.64
C TYR A 20 9.51 6.52 -10.77
N THR A 21 8.34 6.84 -11.31
CA THR A 21 8.23 7.82 -12.39
C THR A 21 7.01 8.71 -12.17
N LEU A 22 7.17 10.00 -12.36
CA LEU A 22 6.05 10.93 -12.43
C LEU A 22 5.60 11.06 -13.90
N VAL A 23 4.41 10.54 -14.21
CA VAL A 23 3.85 10.50 -15.56
C VAL A 23 2.49 11.16 -15.58
N SER A 24 2.32 12.22 -16.35
CA SER A 24 1.04 12.92 -16.52
C SER A 24 0.39 13.31 -15.18
N GLY A 25 1.19 13.76 -14.21
CA GLY A 25 0.73 14.17 -12.89
C GLY A 25 0.40 13.04 -11.91
N LYS A 26 0.73 11.80 -12.28
CA LYS A 26 0.56 10.60 -11.44
C LYS A 26 1.92 10.05 -11.03
N LEU A 27 1.98 9.44 -9.86
CA LEU A 27 3.12 8.63 -9.45
C LEU A 27 2.94 7.21 -9.99
N ARG A 28 3.83 6.78 -10.85
CA ARG A 28 3.91 5.40 -11.32
C ARG A 28 4.94 4.64 -10.51
N LEU A 29 4.51 3.55 -9.90
CA LEU A 29 5.36 2.56 -9.25
C LEU A 29 5.43 1.29 -10.12
N LYS A 30 6.62 0.97 -10.63
CA LYS A 30 6.87 -0.29 -11.32
C LYS A 30 6.93 -1.40 -10.26
N ALA A 31 6.13 -2.43 -10.41
CA ALA A 31 6.15 -3.56 -9.50
C ALA A 31 7.47 -4.34 -9.64
N ALA A 32 8.07 -4.67 -8.51
CA ALA A 32 9.27 -5.50 -8.42
C ALA A 32 8.96 -6.77 -7.62
N PRO A 33 9.66 -7.90 -7.84
CA PRO A 33 9.41 -9.14 -7.13
C PRO A 33 10.07 -9.14 -5.74
N VAL A 34 9.91 -8.05 -5.03
CA VAL A 34 10.39 -7.86 -3.66
C VAL A 34 9.20 -7.48 -2.79
N SER A 35 8.85 -8.34 -1.87
CA SER A 35 7.74 -8.18 -0.94
C SER A 35 8.06 -7.17 0.16
N LEU A 36 7.04 -6.60 0.79
CA LEU A 36 7.19 -5.79 2.01
C LEU A 36 7.74 -6.61 3.20
N ASN A 37 7.65 -7.93 3.14
CA ASN A 37 8.17 -8.85 4.16
C ASN A 37 9.69 -9.10 4.04
N ASP A 38 10.32 -8.63 2.97
CA ASP A 38 11.75 -8.86 2.75
C ASP A 38 12.59 -8.02 3.71
N ASP A 39 13.51 -8.65 4.43
CA ASP A 39 14.37 -8.02 5.43
C ASP A 39 15.69 -7.46 4.86
N LYS A 40 16.00 -7.74 3.59
CA LYS A 40 17.28 -7.39 2.93
C LYS A 40 17.10 -6.54 1.70
N ALA A 41 16.24 -6.97 0.79
CA ALA A 41 16.02 -6.27 -0.47
C ALA A 41 15.11 -5.02 -0.27
N SER A 42 15.12 -4.14 -1.26
CA SER A 42 14.35 -2.89 -1.24
C SER A 42 13.10 -3.04 -2.11
N PRO A 43 11.91 -3.12 -1.52
CA PRO A 43 10.67 -3.18 -2.29
C PRO A 43 10.41 -1.85 -3.00
N THR A 44 9.60 -1.88 -4.04
CA THR A 44 9.04 -0.64 -4.62
C THR A 44 8.02 -0.07 -3.64
N PHE A 45 8.47 0.92 -2.87
CA PHE A 45 7.73 1.52 -1.77
C PHE A 45 8.08 3.00 -1.63
N VAL A 46 7.08 3.83 -1.43
CA VAL A 46 7.26 5.23 -1.05
C VAL A 46 6.15 5.67 -0.10
N GLY A 47 6.48 6.32 0.99
CA GLY A 47 5.48 6.64 2.01
C GLY A 47 5.77 7.91 2.79
N ARG A 48 4.85 8.28 3.64
CA ARG A 48 4.95 9.40 4.58
C ARG A 48 4.74 8.92 6.01
N ARG A 49 5.48 9.52 6.94
CA ARG A 49 5.30 9.21 8.36
C ARG A 49 3.91 9.64 8.83
N GLN A 50 3.26 8.80 9.61
CA GLN A 50 2.07 9.18 10.36
C GLN A 50 2.43 10.29 11.35
N GLN A 51 1.68 11.40 11.34
CA GLN A 51 1.92 12.58 12.18
C GLN A 51 0.85 12.78 13.25
N HIS A 52 -0.33 12.21 13.06
CA HIS A 52 -1.48 12.40 13.94
C HIS A 52 -2.05 11.04 14.35
N THR A 53 -2.66 10.98 15.51
CA THR A 53 -3.39 9.80 15.98
C THR A 53 -4.69 9.63 15.20
N ASP A 54 -5.46 10.72 15.11
CA ASP A 54 -6.68 10.77 14.30
C ASP A 54 -6.33 11.35 12.95
N PHE A 55 -6.50 10.53 11.90
CA PHE A 55 -6.18 10.93 10.54
C PHE A 55 -7.00 10.16 9.50
N THR A 56 -6.98 10.68 8.30
CA THR A 56 -7.45 9.98 7.09
C THR A 56 -6.38 10.03 6.02
N ALA A 57 -5.96 8.87 5.51
CA ALA A 57 -5.07 8.77 4.35
C ALA A 57 -5.83 8.12 3.19
N THR A 58 -5.86 8.78 2.05
CA THR A 58 -6.60 8.33 0.86
C THR A 58 -5.72 8.39 -0.38
N THR A 59 -5.82 7.38 -1.22
CA THR A 59 -5.19 7.38 -2.55
C THR A 59 -6.17 6.86 -3.60
N SER A 60 -5.98 7.29 -4.85
CA SER A 60 -6.65 6.72 -6.02
C SER A 60 -5.60 6.07 -6.90
N MET A 61 -5.80 4.82 -7.26
CA MET A 61 -4.83 4.06 -8.02
C MET A 61 -5.45 3.16 -9.07
N GLN A 62 -4.62 2.74 -10.03
CA GLN A 62 -4.95 1.70 -10.99
C GLN A 62 -3.74 0.79 -11.20
N LEU A 63 -3.93 -0.52 -10.97
CA LEU A 63 -2.95 -1.55 -11.30
C LEU A 63 -3.07 -1.90 -12.78
N GLN A 64 -1.95 -1.91 -13.51
CA GLN A 64 -1.93 -2.10 -14.96
C GLN A 64 -0.88 -3.11 -15.38
N LYS A 65 -1.12 -3.81 -16.49
CA LYS A 65 -0.25 -4.84 -17.07
C LYS A 65 0.17 -5.92 -16.08
N ALA A 66 -0.69 -6.15 -15.10
CA ALA A 66 -0.44 -7.07 -14.01
C ALA A 66 -0.78 -8.51 -14.41
N SER A 67 0.07 -9.42 -13.98
CA SER A 67 -0.19 -10.86 -14.02
C SER A 67 -0.97 -11.28 -12.75
N PRO A 68 -1.62 -12.45 -12.75
CA PRO A 68 -2.27 -12.95 -11.55
C PRO A 68 -1.34 -12.94 -10.34
N ALA A 69 -1.87 -12.46 -9.21
CA ALA A 69 -1.20 -12.25 -7.94
C ALA A 69 -0.21 -11.06 -7.86
N ASP A 70 0.05 -10.32 -8.96
CA ASP A 70 0.68 -9.00 -8.84
C ASP A 70 -0.24 -8.07 -8.04
N GLU A 71 0.36 -7.23 -7.20
CA GLU A 71 -0.38 -6.40 -6.25
C GLU A 71 0.19 -4.99 -6.11
N ALA A 72 -0.66 -4.05 -5.76
CA ALA A 72 -0.25 -2.70 -5.39
C ALA A 72 -1.29 -2.05 -4.47
N GLY A 73 -0.86 -1.14 -3.59
CA GLY A 73 -1.80 -0.51 -2.68
C GLY A 73 -1.20 0.46 -1.68
N LEU A 74 -1.93 0.58 -0.58
CA LEU A 74 -1.64 1.43 0.58
C LEU A 74 -1.36 0.54 1.79
N THR A 75 -0.26 0.77 2.49
CA THR A 75 0.10 0.01 3.69
C THR A 75 0.27 0.92 4.91
N VAL A 76 -0.10 0.39 6.07
CA VAL A 76 0.28 0.90 7.40
C VAL A 76 1.50 0.10 7.82
N TYR A 77 2.68 0.65 7.63
CA TYR A 77 3.95 -0.07 7.72
C TYR A 77 4.77 0.40 8.94
N MET A 78 5.09 -0.53 9.82
CA MET A 78 6.06 -0.32 10.91
C MET A 78 7.42 -0.90 10.54
N CYS A 79 7.45 -2.16 10.11
CA CYS A 79 8.64 -2.87 9.62
C CYS A 79 8.22 -4.07 8.77
N GLU A 80 9.17 -4.82 8.21
CA GLU A 80 8.95 -5.99 7.36
C GLU A 80 8.17 -7.13 8.04
N SER A 81 8.20 -7.17 9.37
CA SER A 81 7.48 -8.17 10.17
C SER A 81 6.21 -7.61 10.82
N SER A 82 5.84 -6.34 10.58
CA SER A 82 4.68 -5.73 11.23
C SER A 82 4.06 -4.65 10.35
N HIS A 83 3.02 -5.01 9.60
CA HIS A 83 2.30 -4.09 8.71
C HIS A 83 0.89 -4.59 8.36
N TYR A 84 0.03 -3.67 7.95
CA TYR A 84 -1.31 -3.91 7.43
C TYR A 84 -1.40 -3.40 6.00
N ASP A 85 -1.73 -4.26 5.05
CA ASP A 85 -1.76 -3.94 3.63
C ASP A 85 -3.19 -3.90 3.11
N LEU A 86 -3.60 -2.76 2.59
CA LEU A 86 -4.82 -2.57 1.83
C LEU A 86 -4.44 -2.41 0.36
N TYR A 87 -4.73 -3.40 -0.47
CA TYR A 87 -4.20 -3.44 -1.83
C TYR A 87 -5.17 -3.99 -2.85
N VAL A 88 -4.88 -3.70 -4.10
CA VAL A 88 -5.51 -4.31 -5.27
C VAL A 88 -4.63 -5.46 -5.74
N LYS A 89 -5.22 -6.64 -5.89
CA LYS A 89 -4.58 -7.85 -6.42
C LYS A 89 -5.19 -8.17 -7.78
N GLN A 90 -4.34 -8.42 -8.78
CA GLN A 90 -4.78 -8.97 -10.05
C GLN A 90 -5.18 -10.43 -9.85
N LEU A 91 -6.33 -10.81 -10.37
CA LEU A 91 -6.82 -12.17 -10.43
C LEU A 91 -6.72 -12.71 -11.86
N ALA A 92 -6.99 -14.01 -12.04
CA ALA A 92 -7.23 -14.58 -13.37
C ALA A 92 -8.48 -13.94 -14.02
N ASP A 93 -8.65 -14.16 -15.32
CA ASP A 93 -9.83 -13.73 -16.09
C ASP A 93 -10.11 -12.22 -16.03
N GLU A 94 -9.04 -11.41 -16.05
CA GLU A 94 -9.14 -9.93 -16.03
C GLU A 94 -9.97 -9.37 -14.87
N LYS A 95 -10.03 -10.09 -13.75
CA LYS A 95 -10.66 -9.64 -12.51
C LYS A 95 -9.62 -9.06 -11.56
N GLN A 96 -10.07 -8.27 -10.61
CA GLN A 96 -9.25 -7.79 -9.50
C GLN A 96 -9.99 -7.92 -8.17
N ALA A 97 -9.23 -7.94 -7.09
CA ALA A 97 -9.78 -7.93 -5.74
C ALA A 97 -9.14 -6.81 -4.91
N VAL A 98 -9.92 -6.22 -4.01
CA VAL A 98 -9.40 -5.42 -2.91
C VAL A 98 -9.19 -6.34 -1.72
N VAL A 99 -8.00 -6.32 -1.17
CA VAL A 99 -7.57 -7.23 -0.12
C VAL A 99 -7.07 -6.44 1.08
N LEU A 100 -7.41 -6.90 2.28
CA LEU A 100 -6.78 -6.51 3.53
C LEU A 100 -5.99 -7.71 4.05
N ARG A 101 -4.68 -7.53 4.19
CA ARG A 101 -3.75 -8.51 4.74
C ARG A 101 -3.02 -7.90 5.92
N TYR A 102 -2.61 -8.74 6.86
CA TYR A 102 -1.67 -8.32 7.89
C TYR A 102 -0.46 -9.26 7.97
N ARG A 103 0.66 -8.68 8.38
CA ARG A 103 1.88 -9.37 8.79
C ARG A 103 2.16 -9.00 10.25
N LEU A 104 2.27 -9.99 11.13
CA LEU A 104 2.59 -9.81 12.55
C LEU A 104 3.60 -10.90 12.95
N GLY A 105 4.86 -10.53 13.04
CA GLY A 105 5.95 -11.48 13.23
C GLY A 105 6.03 -12.46 12.05
N GLU A 106 5.94 -13.74 12.34
CA GLU A 106 5.93 -14.81 11.33
C GLU A 106 4.54 -15.03 10.69
N LEU A 107 3.47 -14.44 11.27
CA LEU A 107 2.12 -14.67 10.83
C LEU A 107 1.74 -13.73 9.69
N THR A 108 1.28 -14.29 8.58
CA THR A 108 0.66 -13.56 7.48
C THR A 108 -0.76 -14.10 7.27
N HIS A 109 -1.74 -13.22 7.21
CA HIS A 109 -3.13 -13.61 7.03
C HIS A 109 -3.90 -12.62 6.18
N THR A 110 -4.72 -13.14 5.26
CA THR A 110 -5.71 -12.35 4.52
C THR A 110 -6.96 -12.21 5.38
N GLN A 111 -7.14 -11.02 5.93
CA GLN A 111 -8.28 -10.70 6.80
C GLN A 111 -9.59 -10.59 6.01
N LYS A 112 -9.51 -10.00 4.80
CA LYS A 112 -10.67 -9.80 3.93
C LYS A 112 -10.25 -9.70 2.47
N GLU A 113 -11.04 -10.27 1.59
CA GLU A 113 -10.87 -10.14 0.14
C GLU A 113 -12.24 -9.92 -0.50
N VAL A 114 -12.35 -8.94 -1.41
CA VAL A 114 -13.59 -8.61 -2.12
C VAL A 114 -13.28 -8.46 -3.60
N ILE A 115 -13.92 -9.25 -4.45
CA ILE A 115 -13.80 -9.11 -5.90
C ILE A 115 -14.51 -7.81 -6.32
N VAL A 116 -13.84 -7.03 -7.14
CA VAL A 116 -14.33 -5.74 -7.64
C VAL A 116 -14.14 -5.65 -9.15
N PRO A 117 -14.89 -4.78 -9.85
CA PRO A 117 -14.67 -4.53 -11.26
C PRO A 117 -13.23 -4.10 -11.54
N GLN A 118 -12.70 -4.50 -12.70
CA GLN A 118 -11.40 -4.03 -13.18
C GLN A 118 -11.42 -2.51 -13.35
N GLY A 119 -10.34 -1.84 -13.00
CA GLY A 119 -10.21 -0.41 -13.19
C GLY A 119 -9.64 0.33 -11.98
N LYS A 120 -9.95 1.60 -11.90
CA LYS A 120 -9.48 2.51 -10.84
C LYS A 120 -10.16 2.20 -9.51
N ILE A 121 -9.38 2.18 -8.43
CA ILE A 121 -9.84 1.95 -7.07
C ILE A 121 -9.31 3.09 -6.17
N GLN A 122 -10.16 3.57 -5.29
CA GLN A 122 -9.71 4.39 -4.16
C GLN A 122 -9.54 3.52 -2.92
N LEU A 123 -8.43 3.71 -2.24
CA LEU A 123 -8.07 3.05 -0.99
C LEU A 123 -7.95 4.10 0.10
N ARG A 124 -8.49 3.80 1.28
CA ARG A 124 -8.50 4.71 2.42
C ARG A 124 -8.20 3.99 3.71
N VAL A 125 -7.33 4.60 4.51
CA VAL A 125 -7.07 4.22 5.90
C VAL A 125 -7.45 5.38 6.80
N LYS A 126 -8.26 5.10 7.83
CA LYS A 126 -8.55 6.04 8.91
C LYS A 126 -7.94 5.51 10.19
N GLY A 127 -7.12 6.31 10.85
CA GLY A 127 -6.53 6.00 12.14
C GLY A 127 -7.23 6.68 13.29
N ASN A 128 -7.22 6.03 14.45
CA ASN A 128 -7.49 6.62 15.75
C ASN A 128 -6.64 5.88 16.81
N ASN A 129 -6.84 6.19 18.12
CA ASN A 129 -6.08 5.56 19.21
C ASN A 129 -6.17 4.02 19.26
N GLU A 130 -7.26 3.44 18.76
CA GLU A 130 -7.54 2.01 18.92
C GLU A 130 -7.39 1.21 17.64
N PHE A 131 -7.81 1.81 16.50
CA PHE A 131 -7.95 1.08 15.24
C PHE A 131 -7.47 1.87 14.03
N TYR A 132 -6.93 1.14 13.06
CA TYR A 132 -6.92 1.51 11.66
C TYR A 132 -8.14 0.89 10.99
N SER A 133 -8.99 1.72 10.37
CA SER A 133 -10.15 1.29 9.58
C SER A 133 -9.79 1.37 8.10
N PHE A 134 -10.04 0.30 7.37
CA PHE A 134 -9.70 0.14 5.96
C PHE A 134 -10.95 0.18 5.11
N GLU A 135 -10.94 1.06 4.12
CA GLU A 135 -12.09 1.33 3.24
C GLU A 135 -11.62 1.38 1.77
N TYR A 136 -12.53 1.09 0.85
CA TYR A 136 -12.30 1.22 -0.58
C TYR A 136 -13.53 1.78 -1.30
N ALA A 137 -13.32 2.39 -2.48
CA ALA A 137 -14.38 2.79 -3.38
C ALA A 137 -14.02 2.43 -4.83
N THR A 138 -15.02 2.01 -5.60
CA THR A 138 -14.90 1.68 -7.03
C THR A 138 -15.48 2.77 -7.93
N ASP A 139 -16.23 3.71 -7.36
CA ASP A 139 -16.94 4.79 -8.05
C ASP A 139 -16.39 6.19 -7.73
N GLY A 140 -15.32 6.25 -6.95
CA GLY A 140 -14.68 7.49 -6.56
C GLY A 140 -15.38 8.29 -5.45
N LYS A 141 -16.48 7.80 -4.87
CA LYS A 141 -17.30 8.54 -3.90
C LYS A 141 -17.76 7.70 -2.72
N ASN A 142 -18.30 6.52 -2.99
CA ASN A 142 -18.99 5.70 -1.99
C ASN A 142 -18.02 4.68 -1.37
N PHE A 143 -17.34 5.09 -0.30
CA PHE A 143 -16.43 4.21 0.43
C PHE A 143 -17.18 3.12 1.18
N ARG A 144 -16.74 1.89 0.98
CA ARG A 144 -17.21 0.70 1.68
C ARG A 144 -16.13 0.25 2.66
N LYS A 145 -16.53 0.04 3.91
CA LYS A 145 -15.63 -0.51 4.92
C LYS A 145 -15.29 -1.95 4.56
N LEU A 146 -13.99 -2.25 4.56
CA LEU A 146 -13.50 -3.61 4.41
C LEU A 146 -13.39 -4.30 5.77
N ASP A 147 -12.60 -3.70 6.69
CA ASP A 147 -12.48 -4.12 8.09
C ASP A 147 -11.74 -3.07 8.91
N LYS A 148 -11.40 -3.39 10.15
CA LYS A 148 -10.54 -2.62 11.04
C LYS A 148 -9.52 -3.51 11.75
N MET A 149 -8.33 -2.98 12.01
CA MET A 149 -7.24 -3.66 12.70
C MET A 149 -6.78 -2.83 13.90
N ASN A 150 -6.39 -3.49 15.00
CA ASN A 150 -5.95 -2.80 16.21
C ASN A 150 -4.57 -2.14 16.01
N THR A 151 -4.42 -0.87 16.45
CA THR A 151 -3.18 -0.10 16.31
C THR A 151 -2.02 -0.69 17.10
N ARG A 152 -2.31 -1.37 18.23
CA ARG A 152 -1.29 -1.93 19.14
C ARG A 152 -0.35 -2.93 18.47
N TYR A 153 -0.82 -3.69 17.47
CA TYR A 153 -0.01 -4.74 16.84
C TYR A 153 1.06 -4.20 15.89
N VAL A 154 0.95 -2.96 15.46
CA VAL A 154 1.98 -2.26 14.68
C VAL A 154 2.60 -1.12 15.48
N SER A 155 2.42 -1.12 16.80
CA SER A 155 3.07 -0.16 17.69
C SER A 155 4.50 -0.58 18.02
N THR A 156 5.30 0.37 18.48
CA THR A 156 6.68 0.15 18.92
C THR A 156 6.79 -0.91 20.02
N GLU A 157 5.79 -0.97 20.91
CA GLU A 157 5.76 -1.92 22.04
C GLU A 157 5.60 -3.37 21.57
N THR A 158 4.92 -3.59 20.47
CA THR A 158 4.67 -4.94 19.91
C THR A 158 5.64 -5.29 18.80
N ALA A 159 5.86 -4.39 17.85
CA ALA A 159 6.70 -4.64 16.67
C ALA A 159 8.19 -4.38 16.91
N GLY A 160 8.52 -3.66 18.01
CA GLY A 160 9.87 -3.18 18.26
C GLY A 160 10.27 -1.99 17.37
N GLY A 161 11.52 -1.54 17.52
CA GLY A 161 12.06 -0.43 16.74
C GLY A 161 11.59 0.95 17.19
N PHE A 162 12.07 1.99 16.51
CA PHE A 162 11.81 3.40 16.85
C PHE A 162 11.42 4.25 15.64
N THR A 163 11.07 3.63 14.51
CA THR A 163 10.82 4.34 13.25
C THR A 163 9.46 5.00 13.19
N GLY A 164 8.48 4.51 13.95
CA GLY A 164 7.09 4.91 13.86
C GLY A 164 6.43 4.41 12.56
N ILE A 165 5.12 4.62 12.45
CA ILE A 165 4.31 4.17 11.30
C ILE A 165 4.60 5.02 10.07
N ILE A 166 4.69 4.35 8.93
CA ILE A 166 4.73 4.94 7.60
C ILE A 166 3.48 4.50 6.83
N LEU A 167 2.75 5.47 6.29
CA LEU A 167 1.66 5.22 5.35
C LEU A 167 2.27 5.18 3.95
N GLY A 168 2.39 3.98 3.39
CA GLY A 168 3.17 3.72 2.18
C GLY A 168 2.34 3.30 0.99
N LEU A 169 2.69 3.80 -0.18
CA LEU A 169 2.26 3.29 -1.49
C LEU A 169 3.29 2.27 -1.95
N TYR A 170 2.84 1.14 -2.49
CA TYR A 170 3.75 0.08 -2.90
C TYR A 170 3.24 -0.69 -4.12
N ALA A 171 4.14 -1.41 -4.78
CA ALA A 171 3.81 -2.32 -5.88
C ALA A 171 4.74 -3.53 -5.87
N VAL A 172 4.15 -4.73 -5.91
CA VAL A 172 4.88 -6.01 -5.88
C VAL A 172 4.46 -6.87 -7.06
N ALA A 173 5.44 -7.43 -7.75
CA ALA A 173 5.24 -8.38 -8.83
C ALA A 173 5.52 -9.81 -8.36
N THR A 174 4.97 -10.78 -9.07
CA THR A 174 5.22 -12.21 -8.81
C THR A 174 6.51 -12.71 -9.46
N SER A 175 7.07 -11.96 -10.42
CA SER A 175 8.30 -12.33 -11.13
C SER A 175 9.03 -11.12 -11.70
N ASP A 176 10.32 -11.28 -12.00
CA ASP A 176 11.17 -10.27 -12.67
C ASP A 176 10.67 -9.93 -14.09
N SER A 177 9.99 -10.85 -14.75
CA SER A 177 9.46 -10.65 -16.11
C SER A 177 8.15 -9.85 -16.14
N SER A 178 7.53 -9.59 -15.00
CA SER A 178 6.31 -8.81 -14.90
C SER A 178 6.52 -7.38 -15.41
N LYS A 179 5.53 -6.87 -16.13
CA LYS A 179 5.45 -5.48 -16.61
C LYS A 179 4.45 -4.66 -15.77
N ALA A 180 4.01 -5.22 -14.67
CA ALA A 180 3.04 -4.60 -13.79
C ALA A 180 3.53 -3.26 -13.26
N HIS A 181 2.63 -2.32 -13.19
CA HIS A 181 2.85 -1.04 -12.52
C HIS A 181 1.54 -0.51 -11.97
N ALA A 182 1.64 0.32 -10.95
CA ALA A 182 0.50 1.02 -10.35
C ALA A 182 0.65 2.52 -10.58
N ASP A 183 -0.39 3.14 -11.12
CA ASP A 183 -0.49 4.59 -11.27
C ASP A 183 -1.32 5.16 -10.13
N PHE A 184 -0.69 5.95 -9.27
CA PHE A 184 -1.34 6.67 -8.17
C PHE A 184 -1.61 8.10 -8.58
N GLU A 185 -2.88 8.54 -8.55
CA GLU A 185 -3.29 9.88 -8.97
C GLU A 185 -3.01 10.93 -7.91
N TYR A 186 -3.17 10.57 -6.65
CA TYR A 186 -2.92 11.41 -5.50
C TYR A 186 -2.68 10.56 -4.24
N PHE A 187 -2.11 11.19 -3.25
CA PHE A 187 -2.10 10.73 -1.86
C PHE A 187 -2.48 11.94 -0.99
N GLU A 188 -3.60 11.82 -0.30
CA GLU A 188 -4.10 12.82 0.65
C GLU A 188 -3.91 12.31 2.07
N TYR A 189 -3.48 13.19 2.95
CA TYR A 189 -3.34 12.94 4.38
C TYR A 189 -3.91 14.12 5.14
N GLU A 190 -4.95 13.89 5.93
CA GLU A 190 -5.69 14.87 6.72
C GLU A 190 -5.73 14.49 8.19
#